data_c6713872e162ad817d785a46816c38f2
#
_entry.id   c6713872e162ad817d785a46816c38f2
#
_cell.length_a   1.000
_cell.length_b   1.000
_cell.length_c   1.000
_cell.angle_alpha   90.00
_cell.angle_beta   90.00
_cell.angle_gamma   90.00
#
_symmetry.space_group_name_H-M   'P 1'
#
loop_
_entity.id
_entity.type
_entity.pdbx_description
1 polymer ?
#
loop_
_entity_poly.entity_id
_entity_poly.type
_entity_poly.pdbx_seq_one_letter_code
_entity_poly.pdbx_strand_id
1 'polypeptide(L)' 'MIKNINLGVIGIDHGHIFDMLDEMLKEGCTCDYFWTDGSPLTLKEFNQKYPNIKRVENKSEILNDNKIDMILISSIPKD' A
#
# COMPACT_ATOMS: atom_id res chain seq x y z
N MET A 1 10.28 19.63 9.17
CA MET A 1 10.69 19.14 7.86
C MET A 1 10.35 17.66 7.75
N ILE A 2 9.64 17.29 6.72
CA ILE A 2 9.20 15.91 6.56
C ILE A 2 10.30 15.11 5.89
N LYS A 3 10.66 14.05 6.58
CA LYS A 3 11.61 13.09 6.04
C LYS A 3 10.90 12.26 4.96
N ASN A 4 11.60 11.92 3.91
CA ASN A 4 11.04 11.02 2.89
C ASN A 4 10.79 9.66 3.50
N ILE A 5 9.52 9.32 3.65
CA ILE A 5 9.12 8.03 4.18
C ILE A 5 8.65 7.17 3.03
N ASN A 6 9.23 5.99 2.90
CA ASN A 6 8.86 5.05 1.87
C ASN A 6 7.88 4.04 2.43
N LEU A 7 6.70 3.98 1.82
CA LEU A 7 5.61 3.15 2.31
C LEU A 7 5.52 1.83 1.56
N GLY A 8 5.05 0.80 2.26
CA GLY A 8 4.59 -0.42 1.64
C GLY A 8 3.14 -0.64 2.05
N VAL A 9 2.33 -1.20 1.17
CA VAL A 9 0.92 -1.45 1.44
C VAL A 9 0.66 -2.93 1.45
N ILE A 10 0.04 -3.43 2.52
CA ILE A 10 -0.36 -4.83 2.64
C ILE A 10 -1.87 -4.89 2.80
N GLY A 11 -2.54 -5.39 1.75
CA GLY A 11 -3.99 -5.49 1.75
C GLY A 11 -4.65 -4.21 1.26
N ILE A 12 -5.61 -4.34 0.37
CA ILE A 12 -6.37 -3.22 -0.15
C ILE A 12 -7.87 -3.53 -0.13
N ASP A 13 -8.27 -4.43 0.76
CA ASP A 13 -9.66 -4.89 0.82
C ASP A 13 -10.62 -3.81 1.31
N HIS A 14 -10.09 -2.84 2.01
CA HIS A 14 -10.89 -1.79 2.63
C HIS A 14 -10.71 -0.46 1.91
N GLY A 15 -11.81 0.24 1.66
CA GLY A 15 -11.75 1.53 0.99
C GLY A 15 -10.93 2.59 1.72
N HIS A 16 -10.73 2.41 3.01
CA HIS A 16 -9.91 3.34 3.80
C HIS A 16 -8.48 3.47 3.30
N ILE A 17 -7.99 2.47 2.57
CA ILE A 17 -6.62 2.54 2.06
C ILE A 17 -6.44 3.73 1.12
N PHE A 18 -7.47 4.08 0.37
CA PHE A 18 -7.38 5.20 -0.56
C PHE A 18 -7.18 6.51 0.20
N ASP A 19 -7.93 6.70 1.28
CA ASP A 19 -7.82 7.92 2.07
C ASP A 19 -6.47 8.00 2.78
N MET A 20 -6.05 6.90 3.41
CA MET A 20 -4.79 6.85 4.12
C MET A 20 -3.62 7.10 3.18
N LEU A 21 -3.61 6.42 2.04
CA LEU A 21 -2.50 6.53 1.10
C LEU A 21 -2.45 7.93 0.49
N ASP A 22 -3.59 8.50 0.13
CA ASP A 22 -3.63 9.86 -0.41
C ASP A 22 -3.06 10.86 0.59
N GLU A 23 -3.44 10.75 1.85
CA GLU A 23 -2.92 11.66 2.88
C GLU A 23 -1.42 11.53 3.03
N MET A 24 -0.92 10.30 3.07
CA MET A 24 0.51 10.08 3.24
C MET A 24 1.30 10.59 2.02
N LEU A 25 0.77 10.38 0.83
CA LEU A 25 1.43 10.87 -0.38
C LEU A 25 1.45 12.39 -0.43
N LYS A 26 0.40 13.03 0.05
CA LYS A 26 0.36 14.50 0.14
C LYS A 26 1.40 15.03 1.11
N GLU A 27 1.71 14.26 2.14
CA GLU A 27 2.70 14.66 3.15
C GLU A 27 4.12 14.42 2.68
N GLY A 28 4.31 13.93 1.47
CA GLY A 28 5.64 13.72 0.92
C GLY A 28 6.16 12.30 0.99
N CYS A 29 5.33 11.37 1.44
CA CYS A 29 5.71 9.96 1.46
C CYS A 29 5.73 9.39 0.05
N THR A 30 6.49 8.31 -0.15
CA THR A 30 6.53 7.59 -1.41
C THR A 30 6.02 6.17 -1.19
N CYS A 31 5.52 5.55 -2.23
CA CYS A 31 5.07 4.17 -2.17
C CYS A 31 5.31 3.50 -3.52
N ASP A 32 6.15 2.48 -3.52
CA ASP A 32 6.52 1.78 -4.75
C ASP A 32 5.80 0.46 -4.94
N TYR A 33 5.37 -0.18 -3.86
CA TYR A 33 4.85 -1.54 -3.91
C TYR A 33 3.65 -1.74 -3.01
N PHE A 34 2.79 -2.67 -3.42
CA PHE A 34 1.70 -3.13 -2.57
C PHE A 34 1.52 -4.64 -2.75
N TRP A 35 0.91 -5.24 -1.74
CA TRP A 35 0.51 -6.65 -1.80
C TRP A 35 -0.96 -6.76 -1.40
N THR A 36 -1.68 -7.62 -2.09
CA THR A 36 -3.04 -7.96 -1.69
C THR A 36 -3.30 -9.42 -2.02
N ASP A 37 -4.16 -10.04 -1.22
CA ASP A 37 -4.53 -11.42 -1.43
C ASP A 37 -5.66 -11.49 -2.46
N GLY A 38 -5.52 -12.39 -3.43
CA GLY A 38 -6.56 -12.60 -4.43
C GLY A 38 -6.84 -11.39 -5.31
N SER A 39 -8.11 -11.19 -5.61
CA SER A 39 -8.54 -10.10 -6.48
C SER A 39 -9.71 -9.35 -5.84
N PRO A 40 -9.43 -8.51 -4.83
CA PRO A 40 -10.48 -7.74 -4.20
C PRO A 40 -11.12 -6.75 -5.17
N LEU A 41 -12.35 -6.35 -4.87
CA LEU A 41 -13.08 -5.42 -5.73
C LEU A 41 -12.34 -4.08 -5.87
N THR A 42 -11.56 -3.72 -4.87
CA THR A 42 -10.79 -2.48 -4.87
C THR A 42 -9.56 -2.52 -5.78
N LEU A 43 -9.17 -3.71 -6.26
CA LEU A 43 -7.92 -3.86 -7.00
C LEU A 43 -7.91 -3.04 -8.28
N LYS A 44 -9.00 -3.08 -9.04
CA LYS A 44 -9.08 -2.32 -10.28
C LYS A 44 -8.97 -0.83 -10.02
N GLU A 45 -9.69 -0.35 -9.03
CA GLU A 45 -9.67 1.06 -8.67
C GLU A 45 -8.28 1.47 -8.17
N PHE A 46 -7.65 0.62 -7.37
CA PHE A 46 -6.32 0.88 -6.86
C PHE A 46 -5.32 1.03 -8.01
N ASN A 47 -5.36 0.12 -8.96
CA ASN A 47 -4.45 0.17 -10.11
C ASN A 47 -4.69 1.40 -10.97
N GLN A 48 -5.93 1.84 -11.09
CA GLN A 48 -6.25 3.03 -11.86
C GLN A 48 -5.80 4.31 -11.17
N LYS A 49 -5.95 4.33 -9.85
CA LYS A 49 -5.61 5.51 -9.07
C LYS A 49 -4.10 5.63 -8.83
N TYR A 50 -3.43 4.49 -8.69
CA TYR A 50 -2.00 4.46 -8.39
C TYR A 50 -1.25 3.58 -9.39
N PRO A 51 -1.19 3.98 -10.66
CA PRO A 51 -0.58 3.12 -11.68
C PRO A 51 0.91 2.90 -11.48
N ASN A 52 1.56 3.75 -10.69
CA ASN A 52 3.00 3.63 -10.44
C ASN A 52 3.33 2.71 -9.28
N ILE A 53 2.34 2.31 -8.48
CA ILE A 53 2.56 1.38 -7.38
C ILE A 53 2.39 -0.02 -7.91
N LYS A 54 3.45 -0.82 -7.82
CA LYS A 54 3.47 -2.16 -8.39
C LYS A 54 3.02 -3.21 -7.38
N ARG A 55 2.26 -4.18 -7.86
CA ARG A 55 1.84 -5.31 -7.04
C ARG A 55 2.98 -6.32 -6.94
N VAL A 56 3.27 -6.76 -5.71
CA VAL A 56 4.21 -7.87 -5.50
C VAL A 56 3.43 -9.15 -5.22
N GLU A 57 4.04 -10.29 -5.50
CA GLU A 57 3.38 -11.58 -5.37
C GLU A 57 3.33 -12.08 -3.93
N ASN A 58 4.32 -11.72 -3.14
CA ASN A 58 4.42 -12.16 -1.75
C ASN A 58 4.55 -10.97 -0.84
N LYS A 59 3.76 -10.95 0.24
CA LYS A 59 3.84 -9.86 1.21
C LYS A 59 5.21 -9.80 1.89
N SER A 60 5.94 -10.91 1.91
CA SER A 60 7.29 -10.93 2.47
C SER A 60 8.24 -10.00 1.73
N GLU A 61 7.98 -9.74 0.44
CA GLU A 61 8.80 -8.81 -0.32
C GLU A 61 8.70 -7.40 0.24
N ILE A 62 7.52 -7.06 0.79
CA ILE A 62 7.34 -5.76 1.44
C ILE A 62 7.89 -5.79 2.86
N LEU A 63 7.58 -6.86 3.61
CA LEU A 63 7.99 -6.97 5.00
C LEU A 63 9.51 -7.02 5.18
N ASN A 64 10.22 -7.57 4.21
CA ASN A 64 11.66 -7.71 4.26
C ASN A 64 12.43 -6.63 3.50
N ASP A 65 11.74 -5.67 2.92
CA ASP A 65 12.39 -4.62 2.15
C ASP A 65 12.92 -3.54 3.08
N ASN A 66 14.24 -3.44 3.15
CA ASN A 66 14.91 -2.47 4.01
C ASN A 66 14.66 -1.02 3.62
N LYS A 67 14.18 -0.80 2.42
CA LYS A 67 13.89 0.55 1.94
C LYS A 67 12.52 1.05 2.39
N ILE A 68 11.68 0.16 2.88
CA ILE A 68 10.36 0.53 3.34
C ILE A 68 10.42 0.92 4.80
N ASP A 69 9.98 2.14 5.10
CA ASP A 69 10.05 2.70 6.44
C ASP A 69 8.77 2.44 7.23
N MET A 70 7.63 2.36 6.55
CA MET A 70 6.34 2.19 7.21
C MET A 70 5.43 1.33 6.34
N ILE A 71 4.64 0.48 6.98
CA ILE A 71 3.71 -0.39 6.28
C ILE A 71 2.28 -0.02 6.66
N LEU A 72 1.46 0.22 5.64
CA LEU A 72 0.04 0.44 5.82
C LEU A 72 -0.69 -0.87 5.59
N ILE A 73 -1.48 -1.27 6.57
CA ILE A 73 -2.22 -2.52 6.49
C ILE A 73 -3.71 -2.22 6.46
N SER A 74 -4.37 -2.69 5.41
CA SER A 74 -5.80 -2.46 5.23
C SER A 74 -6.47 -3.74 4.79
N SER A 75 -6.30 -4.78 5.58
CA SER A 75 -6.96 -6.05 5.35
C SER A 75 -8.15 -6.19 6.29
N ILE A 76 -9.16 -6.91 5.81
CA ILE A 76 -10.30 -7.23 6.66
C ILE A 76 -9.85 -8.27 7.66
N PRO A 77 -9.99 -8.02 8.97
CA PRO A 77 -9.57 -8.99 9.96
C PRO A 77 -10.39 -10.27 9.84
N LYS A 78 -9.73 -11.39 9.97
CA LYS A 78 -10.40 -12.68 10.03
C LYS A 78 -10.50 -13.09 11.48
N ASP A 79 -11.66 -13.51 11.86
CA ASP A 79 -11.88 -13.98 13.21
C ASP A 79 -11.32 -15.37 13.44
#